data_ce080fb7e8ef75abe4cc2df2ef0ff734
#
_entry.id   ce080fb7e8ef75abe4cc2df2ef0ff734
#
_cell.length_a   1.000
_cell.length_b   1.000
_cell.length_c   1.000
_cell.angle_alpha   90.00
_cell.angle_beta   90.00
_cell.angle_gamma   90.00
#
_symmetry.space_group_name_H-M   'P 1'
#
loop_
_entity.id
_entity.type
_entity.pdbx_description
1 polymer ?
#
loop_
_entity_poly.entity_id
_entity_poly.type
_entity_poly.pdbx_seq_one_letter_code
_entity_poly.pdbx_strand_id
1 'polypeptide(L)'
;FIISFLIWANLWFGWSFVIAAALFVLSGIYLLKMPFPDSQAAKKEEAPTAQAETAVRPQANKLDMVIFTLYGYIGMATFYLVSQWLAQYGQFVVGLPYASAIKLLSIYTVGSLVCVFVTAAFVKEVFSSAIAMIIYTGLSMISLLLVCLFPTPMMVTGFAFVIGFAAAGGVLQLGATIMAMSFPNGKGKATGIFYTAGSIASFTIPLITAKLSQISIASIMWFDFLIAVIGFVIALYIGYRQLQARAAQKVSRTAVTA
;
A
#
# COMPACT_ATOMS: atom_id res chain seq x y z
N PHE A 1 12.87 -9.55 11.60
CA PHE A 1 14.31 -9.61 11.97
C PHE A 1 14.49 -9.68 13.48
N ILE A 2 13.94 -8.76 14.29
CA ILE A 2 14.13 -8.78 15.75
C ILE A 2 13.64 -10.10 16.36
N ILE A 3 12.44 -10.55 16.02
CA ILE A 3 11.89 -11.83 16.51
C ILE A 3 12.74 -13.00 16.06
N SER A 4 13.16 -13.04 14.80
CA SER A 4 14.03 -14.11 14.28
C SER A 4 15.40 -14.13 14.98
N PHE A 5 15.95 -12.96 15.30
CA PHE A 5 17.18 -12.83 16.08
C PHE A 5 17.00 -13.31 17.51
N LEU A 6 15.91 -12.92 18.19
CA LEU A 6 15.61 -13.34 19.55
C LEU A 6 15.42 -14.86 19.68
N ILE A 7 14.76 -15.48 18.70
CA ILE A 7 14.61 -16.94 18.63
C ILE A 7 15.98 -17.60 18.44
N TRP A 8 16.82 -17.08 17.54
CA TRP A 8 18.18 -17.59 17.32
C TRP A 8 19.06 -17.46 18.58
N ALA A 9 18.93 -16.34 19.30
CA ALA A 9 19.66 -16.07 20.55
C ALA A 9 19.07 -16.79 21.77
N ASN A 10 18.04 -17.63 21.59
CA ASN A 10 17.31 -18.31 22.66
C ASN A 10 16.76 -17.38 23.75
N LEU A 11 16.42 -16.14 23.38
CA LEU A 11 15.85 -15.14 24.26
C LEU A 11 14.32 -15.18 24.20
N TRP A 12 13.68 -14.77 25.31
CA TRP A 12 12.23 -14.68 25.36
C TRP A 12 11.69 -13.70 24.31
N PHE A 13 10.76 -14.16 23.47
CA PHE A 13 10.19 -13.36 22.37
C PHE A 13 9.52 -12.06 22.84
N GLY A 14 9.11 -11.98 24.10
CA GLY A 14 8.54 -10.76 24.69
C GLY A 14 9.47 -9.55 24.67
N TRP A 15 10.80 -9.75 24.55
CA TRP A 15 11.74 -8.65 24.37
C TRP A 15 11.47 -7.82 23.11
N SER A 16 10.85 -8.41 22.08
CA SER A 16 10.44 -7.65 20.89
C SER A 16 9.45 -6.55 21.20
N PHE A 17 8.50 -6.80 22.12
CA PHE A 17 7.53 -5.80 22.57
C PHE A 17 8.18 -4.72 23.44
N VAL A 18 9.13 -5.11 24.31
CA VAL A 18 9.88 -4.16 25.14
C VAL A 18 10.71 -3.22 24.28
N ILE A 19 11.42 -3.75 23.28
CA ILE A 19 12.19 -2.95 22.34
C ILE A 19 11.28 -2.01 21.54
N ALA A 20 10.16 -2.51 21.03
CA ALA A 20 9.18 -1.68 20.33
C ALA A 20 8.64 -0.56 21.23
N ALA A 21 8.24 -0.86 22.47
CA ALA A 21 7.76 0.12 23.41
C ALA A 21 8.83 1.18 23.72
N ALA A 22 10.09 0.77 23.94
CA ALA A 22 11.18 1.70 24.18
C ALA A 22 11.40 2.64 22.98
N LEU A 23 11.37 2.13 21.75
CA LEU A 23 11.46 2.94 20.53
C LEU A 23 10.30 3.92 20.39
N PHE A 24 9.07 3.51 20.73
CA PHE A 24 7.91 4.40 20.74
C PHE A 24 8.06 5.53 21.75
N VAL A 25 8.51 5.22 22.98
CA VAL A 25 8.74 6.23 24.01
C VAL A 25 9.84 7.20 23.58
N LEU A 26 10.96 6.70 23.07
CA LEU A 26 12.06 7.54 22.58
C LEU A 26 11.62 8.44 21.42
N SER A 27 10.87 7.91 20.44
CA SER A 27 10.35 8.70 19.34
C SER A 27 9.33 9.75 19.82
N GLY A 28 8.48 9.41 20.79
CA GLY A 28 7.56 10.35 21.43
C GLY A 28 8.28 11.50 22.12
N ILE A 29 9.32 11.20 22.91
CA ILE A 29 10.16 12.22 23.59
C ILE A 29 10.88 13.11 22.54
N TYR A 30 11.37 12.51 21.46
CA TYR A 30 12.00 13.25 20.36
C TYR A 30 11.02 14.21 19.70
N LEU A 31 9.79 13.75 19.39
CA LEU A 31 8.74 14.57 18.77
C LEU A 31 8.31 15.74 19.69
N LEU A 32 8.24 15.53 21.01
CA LEU A 32 7.92 16.62 21.96
C LEU A 32 8.98 17.73 21.99
N LYS A 33 10.22 17.42 21.63
CA LYS A 33 11.33 18.38 21.56
C LYS A 33 11.49 19.04 20.18
N MET A 34 10.80 18.53 19.14
CA MET A 34 10.82 19.14 17.82
C MET A 34 10.00 20.42 17.80
N PRO A 35 10.55 21.54 17.31
CA PRO A 35 9.75 22.71 17.02
C PRO A 35 8.80 22.35 15.87
N PHE A 36 7.50 22.41 16.12
CA PHE A 36 6.52 22.27 15.05
C PHE A 36 6.63 23.52 14.15
N PRO A 37 6.70 23.35 12.82
CA PRO A 37 6.64 24.49 11.91
C PRO A 37 5.33 25.22 12.13
N ASP A 38 5.40 26.54 12.28
CA ASP A 38 4.21 27.37 12.41
C ASP A 38 3.23 27.06 11.28
N SER A 39 1.95 26.93 11.62
CA SER A 39 0.90 26.57 10.66
C SER A 39 0.80 27.54 9.48
N GLN A 40 1.34 28.75 9.61
CA GLN A 40 1.46 29.75 8.53
C GLN A 40 2.65 29.47 7.61
N ALA A 41 3.77 28.96 8.12
CA ALA A 41 4.94 28.56 7.32
C ALA A 41 4.63 27.29 6.50
N ALA A 42 3.95 26.31 7.10
CA ALA A 42 3.48 25.12 6.40
C ALA A 42 2.49 25.45 5.28
N LYS A 43 1.59 26.43 5.46
CA LYS A 43 0.71 26.94 4.40
C LYS A 43 1.46 27.66 3.29
N LYS A 44 2.60 28.30 3.59
CA LYS A 44 3.44 28.97 2.58
C LYS A 44 4.30 27.98 1.78
N GLU A 45 4.78 26.90 2.40
CA GLU A 45 5.53 25.84 1.69
C GLU A 45 4.62 24.92 0.87
N GLU A 46 3.39 24.66 1.31
CA GLU A 46 2.40 23.96 0.47
C GLU A 46 1.90 24.80 -0.71
N ALA A 47 1.96 26.13 -0.62
CA ALA A 47 1.42 27.02 -1.64
C ALA A 47 2.13 26.95 -3.01
N PRO A 48 3.47 26.86 -3.17
CA PRO A 48 4.09 26.83 -4.48
C PRO A 48 3.96 25.47 -5.20
N THR A 49 4.03 24.36 -4.47
CA THR A 49 3.96 23.00 -5.06
C THR A 49 2.52 22.52 -5.26
N ALA A 50 1.63 22.85 -4.33
CA ALA A 50 0.22 22.49 -4.45
C ALA A 50 -0.53 23.39 -5.46
N GLN A 51 -0.16 24.68 -5.58
CA GLN A 51 -0.79 25.60 -6.55
C GLN A 51 -0.36 25.31 -7.99
N ALA A 52 0.86 24.87 -8.24
CA ALA A 52 1.27 24.46 -9.58
C ALA A 52 0.56 23.17 -10.07
N GLU A 53 0.16 22.28 -9.14
CA GLU A 53 -0.60 21.06 -9.47
C GLU A 53 -2.13 21.24 -9.38
N THR A 54 -2.64 22.27 -8.71
CA THR A 54 -4.10 22.51 -8.54
C THR A 54 -4.73 23.27 -9.70
N ALA A 55 -3.96 23.80 -10.65
CA ALA A 55 -4.51 24.43 -11.83
C ALA A 55 -5.31 23.43 -12.68
N VAL A 56 -6.63 23.47 -12.54
CA VAL A 56 -7.63 22.86 -13.44
C VAL A 56 -7.55 21.33 -13.53
N ARG A 57 -7.71 20.60 -12.40
CA ARG A 57 -8.16 19.22 -12.48
C ARG A 57 -9.69 19.18 -12.54
N PRO A 58 -10.31 18.40 -13.43
CA PRO A 58 -11.76 18.23 -13.40
C PRO A 58 -12.15 17.75 -12.02
N GLN A 59 -13.12 18.43 -11.39
CA GLN A 59 -13.62 18.01 -10.07
C GLN A 59 -14.07 16.57 -10.15
N ALA A 60 -13.50 15.72 -9.29
CA ALA A 60 -13.87 14.34 -9.22
C ALA A 60 -15.34 14.21 -8.79
N ASN A 61 -16.09 13.40 -9.52
CA ASN A 61 -17.51 13.18 -9.28
C ASN A 61 -17.73 12.28 -8.04
N LYS A 62 -19.00 12.22 -7.57
CA LYS A 62 -19.37 11.28 -6.49
C LYS A 62 -19.01 9.83 -6.82
N LEU A 63 -19.08 9.43 -8.08
CA LEU A 63 -18.68 8.12 -8.56
C LEU A 63 -17.17 7.88 -8.34
N ASP A 64 -16.34 8.85 -8.65
CA ASP A 64 -14.89 8.77 -8.43
C ASP A 64 -14.58 8.57 -6.93
N MET A 65 -15.31 9.24 -6.04
CA MET A 65 -15.16 9.04 -4.59
C MET A 65 -15.46 7.60 -4.18
N VAL A 66 -16.52 6.99 -4.69
CA VAL A 66 -16.86 5.59 -4.41
C VAL A 66 -15.78 4.65 -4.92
N ILE A 67 -15.27 4.88 -6.13
CA ILE A 67 -14.22 4.05 -6.74
C ILE A 67 -12.91 4.15 -5.95
N PHE A 68 -12.50 5.35 -5.52
CA PHE A 68 -11.33 5.51 -4.65
C PHE A 68 -11.52 4.85 -3.28
N THR A 69 -12.73 4.95 -2.72
CA THR A 69 -13.07 4.31 -1.44
C THR A 69 -12.94 2.79 -1.55
N LEU A 70 -13.46 2.21 -2.64
CA LEU A 70 -13.33 0.78 -2.92
C LEU A 70 -11.86 0.38 -3.13
N TYR A 71 -11.07 1.22 -3.81
CA TYR A 71 -9.64 1.00 -3.96
C TYR A 71 -8.90 1.00 -2.62
N GLY A 72 -9.27 1.89 -1.70
CA GLY A 72 -8.73 1.91 -0.34
C GLY A 72 -9.05 0.63 0.45
N TYR A 73 -10.27 0.13 0.32
CA TYR A 73 -10.67 -1.16 0.88
C TYR A 73 -9.81 -2.31 0.32
N ILE A 74 -9.70 -2.39 -1.00
CA ILE A 74 -8.96 -3.45 -1.70
C ILE A 74 -7.46 -3.41 -1.35
N GLY A 75 -6.84 -2.24 -1.38
CA GLY A 75 -5.43 -2.09 -1.04
C GLY A 75 -5.12 -2.55 0.39
N MET A 76 -5.99 -2.23 1.35
CA MET A 76 -5.84 -2.68 2.74
C MET A 76 -6.15 -4.17 2.89
N ALA A 77 -7.13 -4.69 2.13
CA ALA A 77 -7.48 -6.11 2.14
C ALA A 77 -6.30 -6.98 1.70
N THR A 78 -5.68 -6.66 0.56
CA THR A 78 -4.49 -7.39 0.05
C THR A 78 -3.31 -7.24 1.01
N PHE A 79 -3.03 -6.03 1.52
CA PHE A 79 -1.99 -5.83 2.53
C PHE A 79 -2.20 -6.72 3.75
N TYR A 80 -3.43 -6.76 4.27
CA TYR A 80 -3.78 -7.52 5.46
C TYR A 80 -3.70 -9.02 5.21
N LEU A 81 -4.27 -9.51 4.10
CA LEU A 81 -4.27 -10.93 3.72
C LEU A 81 -2.85 -11.48 3.65
N VAL A 82 -1.97 -10.83 2.89
CA VAL A 82 -0.59 -11.28 2.75
C VAL A 82 0.15 -11.22 4.09
N SER A 83 0.03 -10.12 4.84
CA SER A 83 0.73 -9.96 6.12
C SER A 83 0.34 -11.01 7.16
N GLN A 84 -0.90 -11.48 7.15
CA GLN A 84 -1.41 -12.45 8.12
C GLN A 84 -1.19 -13.91 7.67
N TRP A 85 -1.30 -14.19 6.38
CA TRP A 85 -1.38 -15.57 5.90
C TRP A 85 -0.15 -16.06 5.14
N LEU A 86 0.78 -15.18 4.77
CA LEU A 86 1.97 -15.54 3.99
C LEU A 86 2.85 -16.61 4.69
N ALA A 87 3.07 -16.48 6.00
CA ALA A 87 3.86 -17.45 6.76
C ALA A 87 3.15 -18.81 6.84
N GLN A 88 1.84 -18.80 7.08
CA GLN A 88 1.04 -20.03 7.12
C GLN A 88 0.95 -20.69 5.74
N TYR A 89 0.81 -19.91 4.67
CA TYR A 89 0.88 -20.40 3.30
C TYR A 89 2.23 -21.08 3.01
N GLY A 90 3.33 -20.42 3.39
CA GLY A 90 4.68 -20.99 3.27
C GLY A 90 4.84 -22.31 4.02
N GLN A 91 4.27 -22.43 5.21
CA GLN A 91 4.36 -23.63 6.03
C GLN A 91 3.46 -24.77 5.52
N PHE A 92 2.18 -24.51 5.30
CA PHE A 92 1.19 -25.55 5.06
C PHE A 92 0.95 -25.89 3.59
N VAL A 93 1.22 -24.96 2.66
CA VAL A 93 1.03 -25.18 1.22
C VAL A 93 2.37 -25.47 0.54
N VAL A 94 3.41 -24.71 0.88
CA VAL A 94 4.74 -24.84 0.26
C VAL A 94 5.60 -25.88 0.98
N GLY A 95 5.27 -26.23 2.23
CA GLY A 95 6.02 -27.21 3.04
C GLY A 95 7.31 -26.65 3.64
N LEU A 96 7.43 -25.35 3.81
CA LEU A 96 8.60 -24.73 4.44
C LEU A 96 8.66 -25.05 5.95
N PRO A 97 9.85 -25.25 6.52
CA PRO A 97 10.02 -25.29 7.96
C PRO A 97 9.53 -23.97 8.59
N TYR A 98 8.97 -24.05 9.80
CA TYR A 98 8.38 -22.89 10.51
C TYR A 98 9.29 -21.66 10.53
N ALA A 99 10.58 -21.84 10.85
CA ALA A 99 11.55 -20.74 10.88
C ALA A 99 11.75 -20.07 9.50
N SER A 100 11.66 -20.83 8.41
CA SER A 100 11.76 -20.32 7.04
C SER A 100 10.47 -19.63 6.61
N ALA A 101 9.31 -20.16 7.00
CA ALA A 101 8.02 -19.58 6.73
C ALA A 101 7.86 -18.19 7.38
N ILE A 102 8.32 -18.00 8.61
CA ILE A 102 8.32 -16.68 9.28
C ILE A 102 9.25 -15.68 8.56
N LYS A 103 10.37 -16.14 8.00
CA LYS A 103 11.28 -15.28 7.23
C LYS A 103 10.62 -14.66 5.99
N LEU A 104 9.60 -15.31 5.41
CA LEU A 104 8.83 -14.72 4.30
C LEU A 104 8.22 -13.37 4.66
N LEU A 105 7.69 -13.24 5.88
CA LEU A 105 7.13 -11.99 6.35
C LEU A 105 8.20 -10.89 6.52
N SER A 106 9.41 -11.28 6.92
CA SER A 106 10.56 -10.35 6.98
C SER A 106 10.95 -9.87 5.58
N ILE A 107 11.00 -10.77 4.60
CA ILE A 107 11.30 -10.46 3.20
C ILE A 107 10.23 -9.51 2.61
N TYR A 108 8.96 -9.81 2.87
CA TYR A 108 7.83 -8.96 2.52
C TYR A 108 7.97 -7.54 3.10
N THR A 109 8.33 -7.43 4.36
CA THR A 109 8.51 -6.13 5.04
C THR A 109 9.69 -5.34 4.45
N VAL A 110 10.80 -6.03 4.12
CA VAL A 110 11.93 -5.39 3.42
C VAL A 110 11.50 -4.87 2.04
N GLY A 111 10.72 -5.64 1.29
CA GLY A 111 10.16 -5.19 0.02
C GLY A 111 9.34 -3.91 0.17
N SER A 112 8.46 -3.86 1.18
CA SER A 112 7.67 -2.68 1.49
C SER A 112 8.53 -1.45 1.82
N LEU A 113 9.57 -1.64 2.63
CA LEU A 113 10.49 -0.56 2.99
C LEU A 113 11.25 -0.03 1.76
N VAL A 114 11.77 -0.91 0.93
CA VAL A 114 12.45 -0.53 -0.33
C VAL A 114 11.52 0.25 -1.24
N CYS A 115 10.24 -0.16 -1.35
CA CYS A 115 9.27 0.56 -2.15
C CYS A 115 9.07 2.01 -1.70
N VAL A 116 9.03 2.28 -0.39
CA VAL A 116 8.87 3.65 0.12
C VAL A 116 10.00 4.55 -0.39
N PHE A 117 11.25 4.09 -0.32
CA PHE A 117 12.39 4.86 -0.82
C PHE A 117 12.37 5.02 -2.35
N VAL A 118 12.08 3.95 -3.08
CA VAL A 118 11.96 3.98 -4.54
C VAL A 118 10.85 4.91 -4.98
N THR A 119 9.68 4.82 -4.34
CA THR A 119 8.53 5.68 -4.66
C THR A 119 8.85 7.14 -4.37
N ALA A 120 9.50 7.44 -3.24
CA ALA A 120 9.89 8.80 -2.89
C ALA A 120 10.89 9.41 -3.89
N ALA A 121 11.83 8.60 -4.40
CA ALA A 121 12.85 9.05 -5.34
C ALA A 121 12.32 9.21 -6.77
N PHE A 122 11.48 8.27 -7.24
CA PHE A 122 11.17 8.17 -8.67
C PHE A 122 9.77 8.66 -9.08
N VAL A 123 8.77 8.62 -8.17
CA VAL A 123 7.37 8.88 -8.56
C VAL A 123 7.10 10.36 -8.90
N LYS A 124 7.89 11.29 -8.45
CA LYS A 124 7.72 12.72 -8.83
C LYS A 124 8.53 13.10 -10.08
N GLU A 125 9.69 12.50 -10.25
CA GLU A 125 10.65 12.90 -11.29
C GLU A 125 10.48 12.13 -12.60
N VAL A 126 10.18 10.83 -12.53
CA VAL A 126 10.18 9.93 -13.69
C VAL A 126 8.77 9.46 -14.08
N PHE A 127 7.95 9.13 -13.08
CA PHE A 127 6.60 8.58 -13.33
C PHE A 127 5.51 9.41 -12.68
N SER A 128 4.37 9.51 -13.36
CA SER A 128 3.19 10.04 -12.71
C SER A 128 2.68 9.07 -11.65
N SER A 129 2.16 9.59 -10.52
CA SER A 129 1.58 8.78 -9.46
C SER A 129 0.53 7.77 -9.96
N ALA A 130 -0.21 8.14 -11.02
CA ALA A 130 -1.21 7.26 -11.64
C ALA A 130 -0.58 6.07 -12.37
N ILE A 131 0.52 6.29 -13.10
CA ILE A 131 1.25 5.19 -13.79
C ILE A 131 1.89 4.28 -12.74
N ALA A 132 2.53 4.84 -11.71
CA ALA A 132 3.13 4.06 -10.63
C ALA A 132 2.07 3.19 -9.91
N MET A 133 0.87 3.74 -9.67
CA MET A 133 -0.24 2.99 -9.07
C MET A 133 -0.65 1.79 -9.93
N ILE A 134 -0.78 1.96 -11.25
CA ILE A 134 -1.11 0.87 -12.18
C ILE A 134 -0.02 -0.20 -12.17
N ILE A 135 1.25 0.21 -12.26
CA ILE A 135 2.39 -0.71 -12.25
C ILE A 135 2.44 -1.52 -10.96
N TYR A 136 2.30 -0.87 -9.80
CA TYR A 136 2.37 -1.56 -8.52
C TYR A 136 1.19 -2.50 -8.30
N THR A 137 -0.03 -2.08 -8.65
CA THR A 137 -1.20 -2.96 -8.52
C THR A 137 -1.10 -4.15 -9.48
N GLY A 138 -0.65 -3.92 -10.73
CA GLY A 138 -0.41 -4.99 -11.70
C GLY A 138 0.69 -5.96 -11.27
N LEU A 139 1.79 -5.43 -10.72
CA LEU A 139 2.89 -6.24 -10.22
C LEU A 139 2.45 -7.11 -9.03
N SER A 140 1.66 -6.55 -8.11
CA SER A 140 1.06 -7.30 -7.00
C SER A 140 0.15 -8.42 -7.50
N MET A 141 -0.75 -8.12 -8.44
CA MET A 141 -1.67 -9.10 -9.03
C MET A 141 -0.91 -10.26 -9.71
N ILE A 142 0.09 -9.95 -10.54
CA ILE A 142 0.89 -10.98 -11.24
C ILE A 142 1.68 -11.82 -10.23
N SER A 143 2.25 -11.20 -9.21
CA SER A 143 3.00 -11.90 -8.17
C SER A 143 2.14 -12.86 -7.35
N LEU A 144 0.93 -12.44 -6.99
CA LEU A 144 -0.04 -13.31 -6.32
C LEU A 144 -0.46 -14.48 -7.21
N LEU A 145 -0.71 -14.23 -8.49
CA LEU A 145 -1.03 -15.30 -9.44
C LEU A 145 0.09 -16.35 -9.51
N LEU A 146 1.34 -15.90 -9.65
CA LEU A 146 2.49 -16.80 -9.75
C LEU A 146 2.73 -17.60 -8.47
N VAL A 147 2.53 -17.00 -7.31
CA VAL A 147 2.58 -17.70 -6.01
C VAL A 147 1.48 -18.75 -5.92
N CYS A 148 0.27 -18.46 -6.41
CA CYS A 148 -0.84 -19.42 -6.39
C CYS A 148 -0.65 -20.58 -7.40
N LEU A 149 -0.10 -20.30 -8.58
CA LEU A 149 0.10 -21.31 -9.62
C LEU A 149 1.31 -22.20 -9.36
N PHE A 150 2.37 -21.64 -8.79
CA PHE A 150 3.66 -22.33 -8.58
C PHE A 150 4.08 -22.21 -7.11
N PRO A 151 3.47 -22.96 -6.18
CA PRO A 151 3.75 -22.87 -4.75
C PRO A 151 5.07 -23.57 -4.39
N THR A 152 6.19 -23.07 -4.93
CA THR A 152 7.53 -23.58 -4.65
C THR A 152 8.28 -22.67 -3.68
N PRO A 153 9.21 -23.18 -2.86
CA PRO A 153 9.97 -22.36 -1.91
C PRO A 153 10.66 -21.16 -2.54
N MET A 154 11.22 -21.34 -3.74
CA MET A 154 11.93 -20.29 -4.46
C MET A 154 10.96 -19.17 -4.94
N MET A 155 9.82 -19.57 -5.53
CA MET A 155 8.82 -18.63 -6.02
C MET A 155 8.21 -17.84 -4.88
N VAL A 156 7.77 -18.49 -3.81
CA VAL A 156 7.13 -17.82 -2.68
C VAL A 156 8.12 -16.88 -1.99
N THR A 157 9.38 -17.24 -1.86
CA THR A 157 10.40 -16.36 -1.27
C THR A 157 10.69 -15.14 -2.14
N GLY A 158 10.87 -15.32 -3.45
CA GLY A 158 11.11 -14.21 -4.37
C GLY A 158 9.91 -13.27 -4.48
N PHE A 159 8.72 -13.82 -4.66
CA PHE A 159 7.50 -13.02 -4.79
C PHE A 159 7.02 -12.43 -3.45
N ALA A 160 7.40 -12.97 -2.29
CA ALA A 160 7.18 -12.31 -1.01
C ALA A 160 7.78 -10.89 -0.99
N PHE A 161 9.00 -10.73 -1.51
CA PHE A 161 9.62 -9.41 -1.67
C PHE A 161 8.83 -8.53 -2.63
N VAL A 162 8.46 -9.06 -3.80
CA VAL A 162 7.76 -8.29 -4.85
C VAL A 162 6.37 -7.86 -4.41
N ILE A 163 5.62 -8.74 -3.72
CA ILE A 163 4.31 -8.40 -3.17
C ILE A 163 4.46 -7.36 -2.06
N GLY A 164 5.45 -7.51 -1.19
CA GLY A 164 5.77 -6.52 -0.17
C GLY A 164 6.07 -5.15 -0.77
N PHE A 165 6.90 -5.11 -1.80
CA PHE A 165 7.21 -3.91 -2.55
C PHE A 165 5.96 -3.28 -3.17
N ALA A 166 5.19 -4.03 -3.90
CA ALA A 166 4.06 -3.53 -4.67
C ALA A 166 2.83 -3.23 -3.79
N ALA A 167 2.31 -4.25 -3.09
CA ALA A 167 1.06 -4.14 -2.35
C ALA A 167 1.21 -3.31 -1.07
N ALA A 168 2.21 -3.62 -0.25
CA ALA A 168 2.36 -2.97 1.05
C ALA A 168 3.01 -1.59 0.98
N GLY A 169 4.04 -1.44 0.13
CA GLY A 169 4.81 -0.20 0.05
C GLY A 169 4.20 0.86 -0.87
N GLY A 170 3.49 0.45 -1.93
CA GLY A 170 3.11 1.35 -3.02
C GLY A 170 1.61 1.63 -3.15
N VAL A 171 0.79 0.59 -3.18
CA VAL A 171 -0.63 0.68 -3.57
C VAL A 171 -1.44 1.62 -2.67
N LEU A 172 -1.36 1.45 -1.35
CA LEU A 172 -2.13 2.26 -0.39
C LEU A 172 -1.71 3.72 -0.40
N GLN A 173 -0.42 4.01 -0.39
CA GLN A 173 0.10 5.38 -0.30
C GLN A 173 -0.19 6.16 -1.57
N LEU A 174 -0.02 5.55 -2.74
CA LEU A 174 -0.32 6.18 -4.02
C LEU A 174 -1.83 6.41 -4.18
N GLY A 175 -2.67 5.44 -3.80
CA GLY A 175 -4.12 5.58 -3.83
C GLY A 175 -4.62 6.73 -2.97
N ALA A 176 -4.16 6.82 -1.72
CA ALA A 176 -4.49 7.92 -0.80
C ALA A 176 -4.03 9.28 -1.34
N THR A 177 -2.81 9.34 -1.88
CA THR A 177 -2.25 10.57 -2.47
C THR A 177 -3.07 11.02 -3.66
N ILE A 178 -3.38 10.14 -4.61
CA ILE A 178 -4.16 10.47 -5.80
C ILE A 178 -5.57 10.91 -5.40
N MET A 179 -6.20 10.24 -4.43
CA MET A 179 -7.51 10.65 -3.92
C MET A 179 -7.47 12.05 -3.29
N ALA A 180 -6.50 12.33 -2.42
CA ALA A 180 -6.34 13.66 -1.82
C ALA A 180 -6.14 14.77 -2.88
N MET A 181 -5.39 14.47 -3.94
CA MET A 181 -5.18 15.39 -5.07
C MET A 181 -6.42 15.55 -5.94
N SER A 182 -7.28 14.54 -6.04
CA SER A 182 -8.52 14.60 -6.85
C SER A 182 -9.64 15.40 -6.18
N PHE A 183 -9.57 15.59 -4.87
CA PHE A 183 -10.56 16.34 -4.07
C PHE A 183 -9.92 17.51 -3.31
N PRO A 184 -9.45 18.56 -4.01
CA PRO A 184 -8.67 19.65 -3.41
C PRO A 184 -9.44 20.43 -2.32
N ASN A 185 -10.76 20.60 -2.47
CA ASN A 185 -11.61 21.32 -1.52
C ASN A 185 -12.02 20.49 -0.28
N GLY A 186 -11.58 19.23 -0.21
CA GLY A 186 -11.94 18.30 0.88
C GLY A 186 -10.90 17.21 1.10
N LYS A 187 -9.61 17.52 0.97
CA LYS A 187 -8.49 16.55 1.09
C LYS A 187 -8.62 15.69 2.34
N GLY A 188 -8.80 16.30 3.51
CA GLY A 188 -8.93 15.57 4.77
C GLY A 188 -10.15 14.64 4.81
N LYS A 189 -11.31 15.09 4.28
CA LYS A 189 -12.51 14.26 4.18
C LYS A 189 -12.28 13.07 3.23
N ALA A 190 -11.71 13.30 2.07
CA ALA A 190 -11.42 12.27 1.08
C ALA A 190 -10.45 11.22 1.66
N THR A 191 -9.33 11.66 2.23
CA THR A 191 -8.36 10.79 2.88
C THR A 191 -8.97 10.02 4.05
N GLY A 192 -9.82 10.67 4.86
CA GLY A 192 -10.54 10.03 5.95
C GLY A 192 -11.45 8.89 5.47
N ILE A 193 -12.23 9.12 4.40
CA ILE A 193 -13.09 8.09 3.79
C ILE A 193 -12.25 6.92 3.26
N PHE A 194 -11.11 7.20 2.59
CA PHE A 194 -10.20 6.18 2.08
C PHE A 194 -9.68 5.25 3.18
N TYR A 195 -9.16 5.81 4.27
CA TYR A 195 -8.65 5.02 5.38
C TYR A 195 -9.75 4.35 6.22
N THR A 196 -10.93 4.95 6.30
CA THR A 196 -12.11 4.30 6.92
C THR A 196 -12.48 3.04 6.16
N ALA A 197 -12.51 3.07 4.83
CA ALA A 197 -12.73 1.88 4.01
C ALA A 197 -11.64 0.81 4.24
N GLY A 198 -10.39 1.22 4.34
CA GLY A 198 -9.29 0.33 4.71
C GLY A 198 -9.46 -0.28 6.11
N SER A 199 -9.93 0.48 7.08
CA SER A 199 -10.22 -0.03 8.43
C SER A 199 -11.37 -1.06 8.42
N ILE A 200 -12.38 -0.85 7.58
CA ILE A 200 -13.46 -1.84 7.37
C ILE A 200 -12.89 -3.13 6.79
N ALA A 201 -11.93 -3.05 5.84
CA ALA A 201 -11.25 -4.23 5.33
C ALA A 201 -10.50 -4.99 6.44
N SER A 202 -9.78 -4.29 7.31
CA SER A 202 -9.06 -4.91 8.44
C SER A 202 -9.99 -5.64 9.41
N PHE A 203 -11.26 -5.28 9.47
CA PHE A 203 -12.27 -5.98 10.27
C PHE A 203 -12.93 -7.13 9.49
N THR A 204 -13.32 -6.92 8.25
CA THR A 204 -14.09 -7.89 7.47
C THR A 204 -13.24 -9.03 6.92
N ILE A 205 -12.00 -8.76 6.52
CA ILE A 205 -11.10 -9.77 5.95
C ILE A 205 -10.80 -10.92 6.91
N PRO A 206 -10.49 -10.70 8.21
CA PRO A 206 -10.32 -11.79 9.17
C PRO A 206 -11.54 -12.72 9.27
N LEU A 207 -12.75 -12.15 9.22
CA LEU A 207 -13.98 -12.93 9.28
C LEU A 207 -14.16 -13.84 8.05
N ILE A 208 -13.81 -13.32 6.87
CA ILE A 208 -13.86 -14.08 5.63
C ILE A 208 -12.79 -15.16 5.62
N THR A 209 -11.54 -14.80 5.97
CA THR A 209 -10.42 -15.74 5.95
C THR A 209 -10.51 -16.82 7.01
N ALA A 210 -11.15 -16.55 8.15
CA ALA A 210 -11.46 -17.58 9.15
C ALA A 210 -12.34 -18.69 8.59
N LYS A 211 -13.29 -18.38 7.70
CA LYS A 211 -14.10 -19.40 7.00
C LYS A 211 -13.31 -20.08 5.89
N LEU A 212 -12.53 -19.33 5.11
CA LEU A 212 -11.73 -19.88 4.02
C LEU A 212 -10.63 -20.80 4.53
N SER A 213 -10.05 -20.52 5.69
CA SER A 213 -9.01 -21.35 6.31
C SER A 213 -9.49 -22.75 6.69
N GLN A 214 -10.80 -22.92 6.94
CA GLN A 214 -11.42 -24.21 7.19
C GLN A 214 -11.48 -25.09 5.93
N ILE A 215 -11.48 -24.48 4.75
CA ILE A 215 -11.46 -25.19 3.46
C ILE A 215 -10.01 -25.49 3.09
N SER A 216 -9.20 -24.47 2.94
CA SER A 216 -7.77 -24.59 2.60
C SER A 216 -7.07 -23.25 2.81
N ILE A 217 -5.81 -23.28 3.24
CA ILE A 217 -4.98 -22.06 3.29
C ILE A 217 -4.69 -21.53 1.88
N ALA A 218 -4.57 -22.41 0.88
CA ALA A 218 -4.43 -22.00 -0.52
C ALA A 218 -5.62 -21.15 -1.02
N SER A 219 -6.85 -21.43 -0.57
CA SER A 219 -8.05 -20.68 -0.94
C SER A 219 -7.97 -19.21 -0.54
N ILE A 220 -7.24 -18.90 0.54
CA ILE A 220 -7.06 -17.52 1.02
C ILE A 220 -6.20 -16.72 0.04
N MET A 221 -5.13 -17.32 -0.50
CA MET A 221 -4.27 -16.65 -1.49
C MET A 221 -4.98 -16.49 -2.83
N TRP A 222 -5.81 -17.45 -3.25
CA TRP A 222 -6.65 -17.31 -4.42
C TRP A 222 -7.71 -16.21 -4.25
N PHE A 223 -8.29 -16.09 -3.06
CA PHE A 223 -9.20 -14.99 -2.73
C PHE A 223 -8.50 -13.63 -2.80
N ASP A 224 -7.27 -13.52 -2.29
CA ASP A 224 -6.47 -12.30 -2.41
C ASP A 224 -6.15 -11.96 -3.87
N PHE A 225 -5.80 -12.96 -4.67
CA PHE A 225 -5.61 -12.76 -6.11
C PHE A 225 -6.86 -12.18 -6.79
N LEU A 226 -8.05 -12.69 -6.48
CA LEU A 226 -9.31 -12.14 -7.03
C LEU A 226 -9.53 -10.68 -6.60
N ILE A 227 -9.26 -10.36 -5.34
CA ILE A 227 -9.30 -8.98 -4.84
C ILE A 227 -8.30 -8.10 -5.59
N ALA A 228 -7.08 -8.59 -5.81
CA ALA A 228 -6.04 -7.87 -6.53
C ALA A 228 -6.41 -7.63 -8.01
N VAL A 229 -7.10 -8.57 -8.67
CA VAL A 229 -7.64 -8.39 -10.03
C VAL A 229 -8.65 -7.23 -10.07
N ILE A 230 -9.59 -7.20 -9.13
CA ILE A 230 -10.57 -6.10 -9.03
C ILE A 230 -9.83 -4.78 -8.77
N GLY A 231 -8.83 -4.79 -7.88
CA GLY A 231 -7.98 -3.63 -7.59
C GLY A 231 -7.24 -3.13 -8.82
N PHE A 232 -6.73 -4.03 -9.65
CA PHE A 232 -6.03 -3.68 -10.89
C PHE A 232 -6.97 -3.03 -11.91
N VAL A 233 -8.18 -3.57 -12.09
CA VAL A 233 -9.20 -2.96 -12.98
C VAL A 233 -9.55 -1.54 -12.51
N ILE A 234 -9.73 -1.35 -11.20
CA ILE A 234 -9.98 -0.03 -10.62
C ILE A 234 -8.78 0.90 -10.82
N ALA A 235 -7.55 0.41 -10.63
CA ALA A 235 -6.34 1.19 -10.86
C ALA A 235 -6.21 1.65 -12.32
N LEU A 236 -6.56 0.81 -13.28
CA LEU A 236 -6.62 1.17 -14.70
C LEU A 236 -7.63 2.28 -14.95
N TYR A 237 -8.83 2.18 -14.39
CA TYR A 237 -9.87 3.20 -14.52
C TYR A 237 -9.40 4.55 -13.94
N ILE A 238 -8.89 4.55 -12.70
CA ILE A 238 -8.38 5.77 -12.05
C ILE A 238 -7.22 6.36 -12.85
N GLY A 239 -6.29 5.53 -13.27
CA GLY A 239 -5.13 5.96 -14.06
C GLY A 239 -5.52 6.58 -15.40
N TYR A 240 -6.45 5.95 -16.11
CA TYR A 240 -6.98 6.47 -17.37
C TYR A 240 -7.62 7.86 -17.19
N ARG A 241 -8.47 8.02 -16.18
CA ARG A 241 -9.10 9.31 -15.83
C ARG A 241 -8.06 10.39 -15.51
N GLN A 242 -7.03 10.04 -14.77
CA GLN A 242 -5.94 10.96 -14.43
C GLN A 242 -5.10 11.36 -15.65
N LEU A 243 -4.82 10.44 -16.55
CA LEU A 243 -4.08 10.72 -17.78
C LEU A 243 -4.88 11.62 -18.73
N GLN A 244 -6.19 11.39 -18.88
CA GLN A 244 -7.07 12.27 -19.66
C GLN A 244 -7.10 13.69 -19.09
N ALA A 245 -7.22 13.83 -17.76
CA ALA A 245 -7.20 15.12 -17.11
C ALA A 245 -5.89 15.91 -17.37
N ARG A 246 -4.76 15.23 -17.35
CA ARG A 246 -3.45 15.82 -17.68
C ARG A 246 -3.33 16.24 -19.16
N ALA A 247 -3.84 15.43 -20.08
CA ALA A 247 -3.85 15.75 -21.50
C ALA A 247 -4.68 17.02 -21.78
N ALA A 248 -5.87 17.14 -21.20
CA ALA A 248 -6.72 18.31 -21.31
C ALA A 248 -6.05 19.60 -20.78
N GLN A 249 -5.32 19.50 -19.68
CA GLN A 249 -4.55 20.62 -19.12
C GLN A 249 -3.43 21.11 -20.04
N LYS A 250 -2.72 20.16 -20.67
CA LYS A 250 -1.62 20.50 -21.59
C LYS A 250 -2.13 21.30 -22.78
N VAL A 251 -3.27 20.92 -23.34
CA VAL A 251 -3.92 21.61 -24.45
C VAL A 251 -4.37 23.02 -24.04
N SER A 252 -5.00 23.17 -22.87
CA SER A 252 -5.44 24.47 -22.36
C SER A 252 -4.28 25.43 -22.10
N ARG A 253 -3.15 24.95 -21.59
CA ARG A 253 -1.95 25.80 -21.38
C ARG A 253 -1.34 26.28 -22.69
N THR A 254 -1.26 25.42 -23.72
CA THR A 254 -0.74 25.82 -25.04
C THR A 254 -1.64 26.84 -25.73
N ALA A 255 -2.95 26.78 -25.51
CA ALA A 255 -3.90 27.74 -26.06
C ALA A 255 -3.89 29.14 -25.39
N VAL A 256 -3.37 29.22 -24.15
CA VAL A 256 -3.25 30.50 -23.41
C VAL A 256 -1.89 31.19 -23.68
N THR A 257 -0.90 30.44 -24.14
CA THR A 257 0.44 30.98 -24.47
C THR A 257 0.66 31.27 -25.96
N ALA A 258 -0.31 30.94 -26.81
CA ALA A 258 -0.39 31.28 -28.23
C ALA A 258 -1.31 32.49 -28.43
#